data_70ce319eb61bfb6532cfa87d87f75ef3
#
_entry.id   70ce319eb61bfb6532cfa87d87f75ef3
#
_cell.length_a   1.000
_cell.length_b   1.000
_cell.length_c   1.000
_cell.angle_alpha   90.00
_cell.angle_beta   90.00
_cell.angle_gamma   90.00
#
_symmetry.space_group_name_H-M   'P 1'
#
loop_
_entity.id
_entity.type
_entity.pdbx_description
1 polymer ?
#
loop_
_entity_poly.entity_id
_entity_poly.type
_entity_poly.pdbx_seq_one_letter_code
_entity_poly.pdbx_strand_id
1 'polypeptide(L)'
;MKRISILSALLLMCAMTFAQQALWGGAPVVSPEIHDNNTVTFRLKAPKAVKVQVTGDFLPTQKIKTPFGEFDGPGVADLKENKDGVWEFTTPEPLKPELYSYTFLVDGLKINDPANVYMIRDVASVTNVFIIGGDERIDLYKVNKVPPRNGI
;
A
#
# COMPACT_ATOMS: atom_id res chain seq x y z
N MET A 1 -48.02 1.43 26.02
CA MET A 1 -47.72 0.76 24.76
C MET A 1 -47.03 1.69 23.76
N LYS A 2 -47.48 2.90 23.49
CA LYS A 2 -46.83 3.83 22.51
C LYS A 2 -45.38 4.23 22.83
N ARG A 3 -44.99 4.32 24.11
CA ARG A 3 -43.60 4.69 24.52
C ARG A 3 -42.59 3.59 24.29
N ILE A 4 -43.01 2.32 24.40
CA ILE A 4 -42.18 1.16 24.16
C ILE A 4 -41.90 1.01 22.67
N SER A 5 -42.88 1.28 21.82
CA SER A 5 -42.72 1.23 20.36
C SER A 5 -41.75 2.29 19.82
N ILE A 6 -41.73 3.49 20.43
CA ILE A 6 -40.79 4.57 20.04
C ILE A 6 -39.35 4.20 20.45
N LEU A 7 -39.16 3.63 21.64
CA LEU A 7 -37.82 3.19 22.10
C LEU A 7 -37.27 2.07 21.21
N SER A 8 -38.11 1.10 20.83
CA SER A 8 -37.70 0.01 19.94
C SER A 8 -37.37 0.51 18.54
N ALA A 9 -38.11 1.49 18.02
CA ALA A 9 -37.81 2.11 16.72
C ALA A 9 -36.51 2.89 16.74
N LEU A 10 -36.21 3.61 17.83
CA LEU A 10 -34.94 4.33 18.00
C LEU A 10 -33.74 3.36 18.10
N LEU A 11 -33.88 2.23 18.82
CA LEU A 11 -32.84 1.22 18.90
C LEU A 11 -32.56 0.56 17.54
N LEU A 12 -33.61 0.29 16.76
CA LEU A 12 -33.44 -0.26 15.40
C LEU A 12 -32.75 0.72 14.47
N MET A 13 -33.00 2.01 14.56
CA MET A 13 -32.31 3.04 13.77
C MET A 13 -30.82 3.16 14.12
N CYS A 14 -30.44 3.03 15.38
CA CYS A 14 -29.01 3.04 15.80
C CYS A 14 -28.24 1.81 15.31
N ALA A 15 -28.86 0.64 15.16
CA ALA A 15 -28.20 -0.57 14.71
C ALA A 15 -27.83 -0.55 13.21
N MET A 16 -28.48 0.31 12.42
CA MET A 16 -28.29 0.36 10.95
C MET A 16 -27.10 1.23 10.52
N THR A 17 -26.50 2.02 11.41
CA THR A 17 -25.55 3.06 10.99
C THR A 17 -24.08 2.65 10.97
N PHE A 18 -23.66 1.60 11.66
CA PHE A 18 -22.23 1.29 11.81
C PHE A 18 -21.76 -0.04 11.21
N ALA A 19 -22.66 -0.99 11.01
CA ALA A 19 -22.27 -2.30 10.48
C ALA A 19 -22.10 -2.34 8.95
N GLN A 20 -22.56 -1.32 8.24
CA GLN A 20 -22.63 -1.33 6.78
C GLN A 20 -21.48 -0.57 6.08
N GLN A 21 -20.70 0.22 6.79
CA GLN A 21 -19.61 0.98 6.16
C GLN A 21 -18.51 0.08 5.56
N ALA A 22 -18.29 -1.09 6.14
CA ALA A 22 -17.31 -2.05 5.61
C ALA A 22 -17.85 -2.86 4.40
N LEU A 23 -19.16 -3.00 4.26
CA LEU A 23 -19.79 -3.75 3.18
C LEU A 23 -20.02 -2.92 1.91
N TRP A 24 -19.94 -1.59 2.01
CA TRP A 24 -20.12 -0.66 0.89
C TRP A 24 -18.81 -0.03 0.43
N GLY A 25 -17.69 -0.46 0.99
CA GLY A 25 -16.38 -0.18 0.42
C GLY A 25 -16.31 -0.80 -0.97
N GLY A 26 -16.06 0.01 -2.00
CA GLY A 26 -15.83 -0.49 -3.36
C GLY A 26 -14.79 -1.60 -3.39
N ALA A 27 -14.66 -2.29 -4.51
CA ALA A 27 -13.69 -3.37 -4.68
C ALA A 27 -12.33 -2.99 -4.06
N PRO A 28 -11.71 -3.87 -3.26
CA PRO A 28 -10.45 -3.58 -2.62
C PRO A 28 -9.41 -3.25 -3.69
N VAL A 29 -8.70 -2.16 -3.48
CA VAL A 29 -7.56 -1.80 -4.34
C VAL A 29 -6.43 -2.78 -4.06
N VAL A 30 -5.93 -3.45 -5.09
CA VAL A 30 -4.75 -4.33 -4.99
C VAL A 30 -3.50 -3.50 -5.24
N SER A 31 -2.62 -3.43 -4.24
CA SER A 31 -1.34 -2.72 -4.31
C SER A 31 -0.34 -3.32 -3.30
N PRO A 32 0.91 -3.56 -3.67
CA PRO A 32 1.39 -3.65 -5.05
C PRO A 32 0.85 -4.91 -5.75
N GLU A 33 0.57 -4.82 -7.03
CA GLU A 33 0.27 -5.98 -7.88
C GLU A 33 1.50 -6.35 -8.68
N ILE A 34 2.02 -7.55 -8.44
CA ILE A 34 3.19 -8.09 -9.14
C ILE A 34 2.68 -8.92 -10.31
N HIS A 35 3.10 -8.58 -11.52
CA HIS A 35 2.72 -9.29 -12.74
C HIS A 35 3.68 -10.43 -13.06
N ASP A 36 3.25 -11.37 -13.89
CA ASP A 36 4.06 -12.54 -14.30
C ASP A 36 5.39 -12.17 -14.98
N ASN A 37 5.44 -11.01 -15.59
CA ASN A 37 6.66 -10.45 -16.20
C ASN A 37 7.52 -9.64 -15.23
N ASN A 38 7.26 -9.70 -13.92
CA ASN A 38 7.94 -8.94 -12.88
C ASN A 38 7.79 -7.40 -12.98
N THR A 39 6.87 -6.88 -13.78
CA THR A 39 6.46 -5.48 -13.61
C THR A 39 5.53 -5.36 -12.41
N VAL A 40 5.47 -4.19 -11.80
CA VAL A 40 4.70 -3.96 -10.57
C VAL A 40 3.79 -2.76 -10.76
N THR A 41 2.51 -2.94 -10.44
CA THR A 41 1.54 -1.85 -10.42
C THR A 41 1.23 -1.44 -8.99
N PHE A 42 1.42 -0.17 -8.70
CA PHE A 42 1.07 0.48 -7.44
C PHE A 42 -0.23 1.24 -7.63
N ARG A 43 -1.16 1.06 -6.68
CA ARG A 43 -2.46 1.76 -6.71
C ARG A 43 -2.80 2.35 -5.36
N LEU A 44 -3.36 3.55 -5.39
CA LEU A 44 -3.87 4.22 -4.19
C LEU A 44 -5.21 4.89 -4.49
N LYS A 45 -6.23 4.60 -3.67
CA LYS A 45 -7.50 5.32 -3.75
C LYS A 45 -7.40 6.63 -2.98
N ALA A 46 -7.32 7.74 -3.71
CA ALA A 46 -7.18 9.07 -3.15
C ALA A 46 -7.94 10.12 -4.00
N PRO A 47 -9.29 10.06 -4.05
CA PRO A 47 -10.10 10.84 -5.00
C PRO A 47 -10.11 12.35 -4.74
N LYS A 48 -9.50 12.82 -3.64
CA LYS A 48 -9.38 14.24 -3.30
C LYS A 48 -7.94 14.76 -3.37
N ALA A 49 -6.99 13.88 -3.70
CA ALA A 49 -5.59 14.28 -3.84
C ALA A 49 -5.39 15.08 -5.12
N VAL A 50 -4.51 16.06 -5.05
CA VAL A 50 -4.08 16.85 -6.22
C VAL A 50 -2.92 16.15 -6.92
N LYS A 51 -2.06 15.47 -6.17
CA LYS A 51 -0.91 14.76 -6.67
C LYS A 51 -0.60 13.54 -5.83
N VAL A 52 -0.42 12.40 -6.51
CA VAL A 52 0.03 11.16 -5.87
C VAL A 52 1.29 10.67 -6.57
N GLN A 53 2.29 10.31 -5.77
CA GLN A 53 3.56 9.77 -6.22
C GLN A 53 3.91 8.52 -5.43
N VAL A 54 4.74 7.66 -6.00
CA VAL A 54 5.40 6.57 -5.28
C VAL A 54 6.90 6.86 -5.24
N THR A 55 7.52 6.61 -4.11
CA THR A 55 8.96 6.65 -3.93
C THR A 55 9.45 5.31 -3.39
N GLY A 56 10.58 4.84 -3.88
CA GLY A 56 11.12 3.55 -3.49
C GLY A 56 12.49 3.28 -4.11
N ASP A 57 13.15 2.25 -3.62
CA ASP A 57 14.48 1.82 -4.05
C ASP A 57 14.50 1.11 -5.41
N PHE A 58 13.32 0.75 -5.93
CA PHE A 58 13.16 0.20 -7.29
C PHE A 58 13.20 1.28 -8.40
N LEU A 59 13.15 2.56 -8.03
CA LEU A 59 13.21 3.68 -8.98
C LEU A 59 14.63 4.22 -9.09
N PRO A 60 15.03 4.76 -10.25
CA PRO A 60 16.32 5.41 -10.40
C PRO A 60 16.50 6.52 -9.35
N THR A 61 17.68 6.58 -8.74
CA THR A 61 18.01 7.62 -7.76
C THR A 61 17.94 9.02 -8.39
N GLN A 62 17.54 9.98 -7.59
CA GLN A 62 17.50 11.40 -8.00
C GLN A 62 18.38 12.25 -7.10
N LYS A 63 18.93 13.33 -7.66
CA LYS A 63 19.70 14.31 -6.89
C LYS A 63 18.76 15.21 -6.10
N ILE A 64 18.90 15.20 -4.78
CA ILE A 64 18.14 16.07 -3.87
C ILE A 64 19.08 17.19 -3.42
N LYS A 65 18.68 18.43 -3.71
CA LYS A 65 19.41 19.61 -3.25
C LYS A 65 18.93 20.00 -1.86
N THR A 66 19.86 20.12 -0.95
CA THR A 66 19.60 20.61 0.40
C THR A 66 20.54 21.78 0.72
N PRO A 67 20.26 22.56 1.79
CA PRO A 67 21.20 23.60 2.24
C PRO A 67 22.61 23.10 2.57
N PHE A 68 22.76 21.78 2.79
CA PHE A 68 24.03 21.12 3.16
C PHE A 68 24.73 20.44 1.97
N GLY A 69 24.17 20.55 0.75
CA GLY A 69 24.73 19.94 -0.46
C GLY A 69 23.71 19.10 -1.23
N GLU A 70 24.21 18.42 -2.27
CA GLU A 70 23.42 17.48 -3.08
C GLU A 70 23.65 16.07 -2.58
N PHE A 71 22.56 15.33 -2.40
CA PHE A 71 22.55 13.93 -2.00
C PHE A 71 21.76 13.08 -2.99
N ASP A 72 22.18 11.83 -3.16
CA ASP A 72 21.40 10.85 -3.88
C ASP A 72 20.23 10.38 -2.99
N GLY A 73 19.02 10.62 -3.46
CA GLY A 73 17.80 10.15 -2.79
C GLY A 73 17.04 9.13 -3.62
N PRO A 74 16.08 8.45 -3.02
CA PRO A 74 15.23 7.49 -3.73
C PRO A 74 14.49 8.18 -4.88
N GLY A 75 14.29 7.44 -5.96
CA GLY A 75 13.51 7.91 -7.09
C GLY A 75 12.05 8.19 -6.71
N VAL A 76 11.39 8.98 -7.51
CA VAL A 76 9.97 9.33 -7.37
C VAL A 76 9.30 9.18 -8.73
N ALA A 77 8.13 8.55 -8.77
CA ALA A 77 7.30 8.43 -9.95
C ALA A 77 5.89 8.98 -9.68
N ASP A 78 5.35 9.74 -10.63
CA ASP A 78 3.98 10.25 -10.57
C ASP A 78 2.99 9.15 -10.92
N LEU A 79 1.92 9.04 -10.14
CA LEU A 79 0.77 8.20 -10.46
C LEU A 79 -0.23 8.99 -11.31
N LYS A 80 -1.05 8.28 -12.07
CA LYS A 80 -2.14 8.83 -12.86
C LYS A 80 -3.47 8.44 -12.27
N GLU A 81 -4.36 9.42 -12.10
CA GLU A 81 -5.71 9.18 -11.61
C GLU A 81 -6.61 8.60 -12.68
N ASN A 82 -7.41 7.61 -12.33
CA ASN A 82 -8.49 7.10 -13.14
C ASN A 82 -9.86 7.71 -12.74
N LYS A 83 -10.93 7.34 -13.46
CA LYS A 83 -12.28 7.86 -13.24
C LYS A 83 -12.88 7.54 -11.87
N ASP A 84 -12.35 6.53 -11.19
CA ASP A 84 -12.83 6.05 -9.89
C ASP A 84 -12.06 6.67 -8.71
N GLY A 85 -11.18 7.63 -8.98
CA GLY A 85 -10.33 8.27 -7.98
C GLY A 85 -9.21 7.36 -7.47
N VAL A 86 -8.83 6.36 -8.26
CA VAL A 86 -7.69 5.49 -8.00
C VAL A 86 -6.51 5.97 -8.83
N TRP A 87 -5.43 6.25 -8.14
CA TRP A 87 -4.15 6.63 -8.72
C TRP A 87 -3.32 5.38 -8.99
N GLU A 88 -2.68 5.32 -10.15
CA GLU A 88 -1.96 4.12 -10.60
C GLU A 88 -0.62 4.47 -11.25
N PHE A 89 0.40 3.65 -10.97
CA PHE A 89 1.70 3.66 -11.64
C PHE A 89 2.14 2.21 -11.83
N THR A 90 2.58 1.88 -13.05
CA THR A 90 3.20 0.58 -13.36
C THR A 90 4.66 0.80 -13.72
N THR A 91 5.56 -0.02 -13.20
CA THR A 91 6.98 0.05 -13.56
C THR A 91 7.13 -0.17 -15.06
N PRO A 92 7.92 0.68 -15.76
CA PRO A 92 8.06 0.58 -17.22
C PRO A 92 8.79 -0.69 -17.65
N GLU A 93 9.64 -1.23 -16.76
CA GLU A 93 10.45 -2.42 -17.01
C GLU A 93 10.27 -3.44 -15.87
N PRO A 94 10.52 -4.74 -16.15
CA PRO A 94 10.56 -5.77 -15.14
C PRO A 94 11.60 -5.47 -14.05
N LEU A 95 11.23 -5.68 -12.81
CA LEU A 95 12.14 -5.56 -11.68
C LEU A 95 12.95 -6.86 -11.51
N LYS A 96 14.18 -6.73 -11.04
CA LYS A 96 15.03 -7.88 -10.69
C LYS A 96 14.49 -8.58 -9.44
N PRO A 97 14.80 -9.88 -9.25
CA PRO A 97 14.51 -10.57 -8.00
C PRO A 97 15.21 -9.89 -6.82
N GLU A 98 14.43 -9.22 -5.96
CA GLU A 98 14.91 -8.47 -4.78
C GLU A 98 13.76 -8.17 -3.83
N LEU A 99 14.11 -7.80 -2.59
CA LEU A 99 13.22 -7.17 -1.62
C LEU A 99 13.28 -5.65 -1.84
N TYR A 100 12.14 -5.07 -2.16
CA TYR A 100 12.01 -3.63 -2.41
C TYR A 100 11.18 -2.95 -1.33
N SER A 101 11.53 -1.69 -1.06
CA SER A 101 10.79 -0.82 -0.15
C SER A 101 10.17 0.38 -0.88
N TYR A 102 9.02 0.85 -0.40
CA TYR A 102 8.33 2.00 -0.97
C TYR A 102 7.41 2.69 0.01
N THR A 103 7.06 3.92 -0.31
CA THR A 103 5.97 4.69 0.31
C THR A 103 5.27 5.54 -0.75
N PHE A 104 4.02 5.93 -0.48
CA PHE A 104 3.34 6.94 -1.29
C PHE A 104 3.62 8.36 -0.77
N LEU A 105 3.56 9.32 -1.68
CA LEU A 105 3.53 10.75 -1.39
C LEU A 105 2.20 11.28 -1.89
N VAL A 106 1.34 11.71 -0.98
CA VAL A 106 0.04 12.32 -1.31
C VAL A 106 0.11 13.79 -0.94
N ASP A 107 0.07 14.64 -1.94
CA ASP A 107 0.21 16.11 -1.79
C ASP A 107 1.44 16.49 -0.95
N GLY A 108 2.52 15.72 -1.11
CA GLY A 108 3.80 15.90 -0.41
C GLY A 108 3.91 15.19 0.94
N LEU A 109 2.85 14.58 1.46
CA LEU A 109 2.87 13.81 2.71
C LEU A 109 3.21 12.34 2.44
N LYS A 110 4.15 11.79 3.20
CA LYS A 110 4.46 10.35 3.17
C LYS A 110 3.35 9.57 3.85
N ILE A 111 2.82 8.58 3.15
CA ILE A 111 1.86 7.62 3.70
C ILE A 111 2.25 6.20 3.31
N ASN A 112 1.98 5.26 4.20
CA ASN A 112 2.10 3.85 3.89
C ASN A 112 0.93 3.39 3.01
N ASP A 113 1.17 2.36 2.21
CA ASP A 113 0.15 1.74 1.39
C ASP A 113 -0.87 1.00 2.28
N PRO A 114 -2.14 1.44 2.32
CA PRO A 114 -3.15 0.78 3.15
C PRO A 114 -3.55 -0.61 2.62
N ALA A 115 -3.24 -0.91 1.35
CA ALA A 115 -3.53 -2.20 0.74
C ALA A 115 -2.43 -3.24 0.97
N ASN A 116 -1.26 -2.83 1.46
CA ASN A 116 -0.12 -3.70 1.72
C ASN A 116 0.16 -3.84 3.21
N VAL A 117 -0.02 -5.04 3.75
CA VAL A 117 0.25 -5.34 5.16
C VAL A 117 1.73 -5.58 5.47
N TYR A 118 2.55 -5.80 4.45
CA TYR A 118 3.98 -6.07 4.65
C TYR A 118 4.74 -4.76 4.82
N MET A 119 5.32 -4.60 6.00
CA MET A 119 6.05 -3.39 6.38
C MET A 119 7.31 -3.75 7.16
N ILE A 120 8.35 -2.96 6.95
CA ILE A 120 9.56 -2.97 7.78
C ILE A 120 9.54 -1.70 8.63
N ARG A 121 9.75 -1.88 9.93
CA ARG A 121 9.94 -0.79 10.87
C ARG A 121 11.42 -0.64 11.19
N ASP A 122 11.90 0.56 10.99
CA ASP A 122 13.19 1.02 11.42
C ASP A 122 13.03 1.99 12.61
N VAL A 123 14.12 2.54 13.13
CA VAL A 123 14.13 3.42 14.31
C VAL A 123 13.22 4.63 14.14
N ALA A 124 13.17 5.20 12.94
CA ALA A 124 12.50 6.48 12.66
C ALA A 124 11.32 6.37 11.70
N SER A 125 11.16 5.25 11.00
CA SER A 125 10.17 5.13 9.92
C SER A 125 9.56 3.75 9.81
N VAL A 126 8.41 3.69 9.16
CA VAL A 126 7.77 2.46 8.70
C VAL A 126 7.61 2.55 7.20
N THR A 127 8.06 1.54 6.49
CA THR A 127 8.07 1.50 5.03
C THR A 127 7.41 0.21 4.54
N ASN A 128 6.57 0.29 3.53
CA ASN A 128 6.01 -0.91 2.90
C ASN A 128 7.08 -1.64 2.10
N VAL A 129 6.93 -2.96 2.00
CA VAL A 129 7.85 -3.82 1.25
C VAL A 129 7.11 -4.78 0.36
N PHE A 130 7.78 -5.21 -0.71
CA PHE A 130 7.35 -6.31 -1.57
C PHE A 130 8.56 -7.08 -2.10
N ILE A 131 8.34 -8.31 -2.54
CA ILE A 131 9.38 -9.22 -2.99
C ILE A 131 9.09 -9.62 -4.43
N ILE A 132 10.07 -9.42 -5.31
CA ILE A 132 10.10 -10.03 -6.63
C ILE A 132 10.86 -11.37 -6.50
N GLY A 133 10.16 -12.47 -6.80
CA GLY A 133 10.74 -13.82 -6.73
C GLY A 133 11.60 -14.16 -7.92
N GLY A 134 12.15 -15.40 -7.91
CA GLY A 134 12.91 -15.97 -9.04
C GLY A 134 14.41 -16.09 -8.79
N ASP A 135 14.88 -15.77 -7.59
CA ASP A 135 16.26 -16.02 -7.15
C ASP A 135 16.23 -16.83 -5.83
N GLU A 136 17.09 -17.85 -5.70
CA GLU A 136 17.14 -18.70 -4.50
C GLU A 136 17.38 -17.91 -3.22
N ARG A 137 18.13 -16.81 -3.27
CA ARG A 137 18.37 -15.93 -2.11
C ARG A 137 17.10 -15.24 -1.67
N ILE A 138 16.25 -14.86 -2.60
CA ILE A 138 14.98 -14.20 -2.34
C ILE A 138 13.94 -15.20 -1.83
N ASP A 139 14.01 -16.45 -2.28
CA ASP A 139 13.12 -17.50 -1.80
C ASP A 139 13.31 -17.82 -0.30
N LEU A 140 14.42 -17.40 0.31
CA LEU A 140 14.62 -17.45 1.76
C LEU A 140 13.63 -16.56 2.54
N TYR A 141 13.13 -15.49 1.93
CA TYR A 141 12.09 -14.64 2.53
C TYR A 141 10.68 -15.22 2.38
N LYS A 142 10.50 -16.24 1.54
CA LYS A 142 9.23 -16.94 1.37
C LYS A 142 9.16 -18.10 2.34
N VAL A 143 8.19 -18.09 3.24
CA VAL A 143 7.91 -19.23 4.12
C VAL A 143 7.20 -20.31 3.28
N ASN A 144 7.96 -21.12 2.56
CA ASN A 144 7.42 -22.19 1.72
C ASN A 144 7.00 -23.44 2.51
N LYS A 145 7.51 -23.60 3.73
CA LYS A 145 7.12 -24.68 4.66
C LYS A 145 7.26 -24.21 6.11
N VAL A 146 6.17 -24.21 6.83
CA VAL A 146 6.24 -24.18 8.29
C VAL A 146 6.70 -25.58 8.72
N PRO A 147 7.88 -25.74 9.37
CA PRO A 147 8.27 -27.02 9.89
C PRO A 147 7.20 -27.52 10.86
N PRO A 148 6.88 -28.83 10.90
CA PRO A 148 5.94 -29.35 11.85
C PRO A 148 6.40 -28.95 13.25
N ARG A 149 5.53 -28.36 14.05
CA ARG A 149 5.78 -28.13 15.46
C ARG A 149 5.95 -29.50 16.09
N ASN A 150 7.17 -29.91 16.33
CA ASN A 150 7.43 -31.01 17.24
C ASN A 150 6.96 -30.53 18.61
N GLY A 151 5.78 -31.03 19.03
CA GLY A 151 5.30 -30.77 20.36
C GLY A 151 6.33 -31.26 21.37
N ILE A 152 6.65 -30.39 22.32
CA ILE A 152 7.30 -30.73 23.55
C ILE A 152 6.21 -31.22 24.49
#